data_2d7c31dd1901ecce8fc0c7a9db6fbcd3
#
_entry.id   2d7c31dd1901ecce8fc0c7a9db6fbcd3
#
_cell.length_a   1.000
_cell.length_b   1.000
_cell.length_c   1.000
_cell.angle_alpha   90.00
_cell.angle_beta   90.00
_cell.angle_gamma   90.00
#
_symmetry.space_group_name_H-M   'P 1'
#
loop_
_entity.id
_entity.type
_entity.pdbx_description
1 polymer ?
#
loop_
_entity_poly.entity_id
_entity_poly.type
_entity_poly.pdbx_seq_one_letter_code
_entity_poly.pdbx_strand_id
1 'polypeptide(L)'
;MLHDNCPTENNRYICQTILTYMTRLFFIILLSLSLAACHDKTSGTRGDDSSAVATARPQTPIDTVKQVVMRAQQQNKLYTTECKVHKVVLFSDNGKIGGRLLDIDKPGYRKVAVPLDVTLKGYVDFSTFDSTNVQRTDSMIIITLPDPQIVITASHIDFKAARQYVSTFRSNFNDEEITQLAKQGEDSIKQHIGQYGLVEASRNAAARVLIPMLKQLGYPESNIVVRFRKDYDNKDLIRRVRTLNTPAS
;
A
#
# COMPACT_ATOMS: atom_id res chain seq x y z
N MET A 1 -34.25 19.08 -18.74
CA MET A 1 -33.21 20.00 -19.24
C MET A 1 -31.87 19.40 -18.90
N LEU A 2 -31.27 18.77 -19.90
CA LEU A 2 -29.95 18.12 -19.86
C LEU A 2 -28.90 19.22 -20.01
N HIS A 3 -27.94 19.29 -19.12
CA HIS A 3 -26.74 20.08 -19.31
C HIS A 3 -25.55 19.12 -19.44
N ASP A 4 -25.09 19.02 -20.65
CA ASP A 4 -23.86 18.33 -21.05
C ASP A 4 -22.65 19.03 -20.42
N ASN A 5 -21.86 18.29 -19.63
CA ASN A 5 -20.55 18.72 -19.20
C ASN A 5 -19.49 18.21 -20.16
N CYS A 6 -18.95 19.13 -20.94
CA CYS A 6 -17.84 18.98 -21.86
C CYS A 6 -16.55 18.58 -21.07
N PRO A 7 -15.77 17.60 -21.49
CA PRO A 7 -14.51 17.26 -20.83
C PRO A 7 -13.43 18.28 -21.18
N THR A 8 -12.80 18.78 -20.15
CA THR A 8 -11.77 19.81 -20.13
C THR A 8 -10.53 19.47 -20.98
N GLU A 9 -9.95 20.51 -21.58
CA GLU A 9 -8.80 20.49 -22.51
C GLU A 9 -7.53 19.75 -22.06
N ASN A 10 -7.41 19.43 -20.78
CA ASN A 10 -6.21 18.80 -20.21
C ASN A 10 -5.96 17.35 -20.69
N ASN A 11 -6.97 16.69 -21.25
CA ASN A 11 -6.84 15.29 -21.70
C ASN A 11 -6.27 15.17 -23.13
N ARG A 12 -6.25 16.26 -23.92
CA ARG A 12 -5.68 16.27 -25.26
C ARG A 12 -4.15 16.35 -25.27
N TYR A 13 -3.56 17.05 -24.32
CA TYR A 13 -2.10 17.17 -24.22
C TYR A 13 -1.42 15.87 -23.78
N ILE A 14 -2.05 15.11 -22.92
CA ILE A 14 -1.52 13.81 -22.45
C ILE A 14 -1.54 12.77 -23.59
N CYS A 15 -2.58 12.77 -24.42
CA CYS A 15 -2.70 11.82 -25.53
C CYS A 15 -1.69 12.11 -26.66
N GLN A 16 -1.38 13.39 -26.94
CA GLN A 16 -0.39 13.77 -27.96
C GLN A 16 1.04 13.46 -27.52
N THR A 17 1.39 13.65 -26.26
CA THR A 17 2.73 13.35 -25.74
C THR A 17 3.00 11.84 -25.70
N ILE A 18 2.03 11.03 -25.39
CA ILE A 18 2.18 9.55 -25.40
C ILE A 18 2.35 9.05 -26.83
N LEU A 19 1.58 9.58 -27.79
CA LEU A 19 1.67 9.17 -29.19
C LEU A 19 3.02 9.52 -29.83
N THR A 20 3.59 10.68 -29.51
CA THR A 20 4.92 11.07 -30.00
C THR A 20 6.06 10.28 -29.33
N TYR A 21 5.91 9.84 -28.10
CA TYR A 21 6.89 8.96 -27.44
C TYR A 21 6.87 7.54 -28.02
N MET A 22 5.69 7.00 -28.29
CA MET A 22 5.53 5.67 -28.89
C MET A 22 6.07 5.61 -30.33
N THR A 23 5.87 6.65 -31.13
CA THR A 23 6.44 6.72 -32.49
C THR A 23 7.96 6.83 -32.49
N ARG A 24 8.56 7.57 -31.57
CA ARG A 24 10.03 7.65 -31.45
C ARG A 24 10.65 6.34 -30.99
N LEU A 25 10.00 5.63 -30.06
CA LEU A 25 10.45 4.32 -29.59
C LEU A 25 10.40 3.27 -30.71
N PHE A 26 9.36 3.33 -31.55
CA PHE A 26 9.21 2.44 -32.72
C PHE A 26 10.30 2.66 -33.78
N PHE A 27 10.70 3.91 -34.00
CA PHE A 27 11.80 4.25 -34.93
C PHE A 27 13.18 3.78 -34.42
N ILE A 28 13.42 3.82 -33.11
CA ILE A 28 14.67 3.35 -32.51
C ILE A 28 14.78 1.82 -32.62
N ILE A 29 13.68 1.10 -32.42
CA ILE A 29 13.64 -0.37 -32.53
C ILE A 29 13.84 -0.80 -34.00
N LEU A 30 13.27 -0.08 -34.98
CA LEU A 30 13.45 -0.38 -36.41
C LEU A 30 14.88 -0.13 -36.87
N LEU A 31 15.58 0.88 -36.31
CA LEU A 31 16.95 1.22 -36.66
C LEU A 31 17.95 0.19 -36.09
N SER A 32 17.62 -0.48 -34.98
CA SER A 32 18.49 -1.50 -34.38
C SER A 32 18.42 -2.86 -35.06
N LEU A 33 17.38 -3.14 -35.85
CA LEU A 33 17.25 -4.42 -36.58
C LEU A 33 18.02 -4.46 -37.91
N SER A 34 18.55 -3.33 -38.41
CA SER A 34 19.28 -3.26 -39.69
C SER A 34 20.79 -3.52 -39.61
N LEU A 35 21.34 -3.82 -38.43
CA LEU A 35 22.78 -4.01 -38.24
C LEU A 35 23.23 -5.48 -38.01
N ALA A 36 22.34 -6.46 -38.15
CA ALA A 36 22.64 -7.87 -37.94
C ALA A 36 22.62 -8.69 -39.25
N ALA A 37 23.22 -8.18 -40.34
CA ALA A 37 23.39 -8.92 -41.58
C ALA A 37 24.76 -8.66 -42.19
N CYS A 38 25.79 -9.36 -41.71
CA CYS A 38 27.02 -9.69 -42.43
C CYS A 38 27.67 -10.83 -41.66
N HIS A 39 27.61 -12.00 -42.20
CA HIS A 39 28.58 -12.74 -43.00
C HIS A 39 29.82 -13.17 -42.23
N ASP A 40 30.10 -14.50 -42.13
CA ASP A 40 31.01 -15.10 -43.09
C ASP A 40 30.97 -16.65 -43.07
N LYS A 41 31.01 -17.22 -44.27
CA LYS A 41 31.28 -18.61 -44.54
C LYS A 41 32.81 -18.79 -44.54
N THR A 42 33.32 -19.76 -43.80
CA THR A 42 34.52 -20.46 -44.27
C THR A 42 34.44 -21.96 -43.90
N SER A 43 34.60 -22.72 -44.90
CA SER A 43 34.63 -24.17 -44.95
C SER A 43 35.87 -24.74 -44.28
N GLY A 44 35.72 -25.96 -43.74
CA GLY A 44 36.84 -26.90 -43.77
C GLY A 44 37.02 -27.81 -42.58
N THR A 45 36.80 -29.06 -42.79
CA THR A 45 37.56 -30.23 -42.34
C THR A 45 37.13 -30.97 -41.08
N ARG A 46 36.60 -32.14 -41.30
CA ARG A 46 36.66 -33.42 -40.60
C ARG A 46 37.56 -33.52 -39.39
N GLY A 47 37.03 -34.11 -38.32
CA GLY A 47 37.79 -34.76 -37.28
C GLY A 47 36.97 -35.12 -36.07
N ASP A 48 36.59 -36.37 -35.99
CA ASP A 48 36.44 -37.24 -34.84
C ASP A 48 35.53 -36.89 -33.63
N ASP A 49 34.66 -37.80 -33.42
CA ASP A 49 34.03 -38.31 -32.21
C ASP A 49 34.69 -37.84 -30.88
N SER A 50 33.94 -37.13 -30.10
CA SER A 50 33.93 -37.30 -28.67
C SER A 50 32.57 -36.90 -28.15
N SER A 51 31.75 -37.89 -27.84
CA SER A 51 30.56 -37.79 -27.01
C SER A 51 30.92 -37.17 -25.68
N ALA A 52 30.88 -35.82 -25.60
CA ALA A 52 30.80 -35.15 -24.34
C ALA A 52 29.40 -35.36 -23.77
N VAL A 53 29.23 -36.45 -23.05
CA VAL A 53 28.17 -36.65 -22.08
C VAL A 53 28.29 -35.41 -21.18
N ALA A 54 27.39 -34.46 -21.39
CA ALA A 54 27.17 -33.40 -20.44
C ALA A 54 26.75 -34.06 -19.13
N THR A 55 27.72 -34.27 -18.26
CA THR A 55 27.51 -34.70 -16.89
C THR A 55 26.67 -33.60 -16.27
N ALA A 56 25.37 -33.82 -16.26
CA ALA A 56 24.44 -33.02 -15.47
C ALA A 56 25.00 -33.03 -14.04
N ARG A 57 25.58 -31.91 -13.61
CA ARG A 57 25.92 -31.73 -12.19
C ARG A 57 24.74 -32.15 -11.39
N PRO A 58 24.85 -33.03 -10.40
CA PRO A 58 23.76 -33.33 -9.49
C PRO A 58 23.36 -31.99 -8.88
N GLN A 59 22.23 -31.47 -9.30
CA GLN A 59 21.63 -30.32 -8.64
C GLN A 59 21.29 -30.82 -7.24
N THR A 60 22.10 -30.42 -6.27
CA THR A 60 21.75 -30.56 -4.85
C THR A 60 20.30 -30.10 -4.73
N PRO A 61 19.42 -30.90 -4.11
CA PRO A 61 18.03 -30.51 -3.97
C PRO A 61 18.00 -29.15 -3.27
N ILE A 62 17.65 -28.13 -4.04
CA ILE A 62 17.59 -26.75 -3.57
C ILE A 62 16.60 -26.77 -2.42
N ASP A 63 17.06 -26.45 -1.22
CA ASP A 63 16.19 -26.34 -0.04
C ASP A 63 15.23 -25.16 -0.25
N THR A 64 14.11 -25.46 -0.90
CA THR A 64 13.10 -24.48 -1.29
C THR A 64 12.54 -23.74 -0.08
N VAL A 65 12.42 -24.43 1.06
CA VAL A 65 11.96 -23.82 2.31
C VAL A 65 12.92 -22.71 2.73
N LYS A 66 14.23 -23.01 2.74
CA LYS A 66 15.27 -22.03 3.07
C LYS A 66 15.24 -20.83 2.12
N GLN A 67 15.04 -21.04 0.83
CA GLN A 67 14.94 -19.95 -0.15
C GLN A 67 13.71 -19.06 0.08
N VAL A 68 12.55 -19.66 0.36
CA VAL A 68 11.32 -18.91 0.68
C VAL A 68 11.53 -18.05 1.92
N VAL A 69 12.08 -18.65 2.99
CA VAL A 69 12.35 -17.93 4.24
C VAL A 69 13.32 -16.77 4.01
N MET A 70 14.44 -17.01 3.33
CA MET A 70 15.42 -15.96 3.05
C MET A 70 14.84 -14.80 2.25
N ARG A 71 14.05 -15.09 1.21
CA ARG A 71 13.41 -14.04 0.39
C ARG A 71 12.36 -13.25 1.19
N ALA A 72 11.58 -13.93 2.03
CA ALA A 72 10.62 -13.26 2.89
C ALA A 72 11.31 -12.37 3.93
N GLN A 73 12.34 -12.87 4.60
CA GLN A 73 13.10 -12.11 5.59
C GLN A 73 13.82 -10.89 5.01
N GLN A 74 14.29 -10.96 3.75
CA GLN A 74 14.92 -9.80 3.07
C GLN A 74 13.95 -8.61 2.94
N GLN A 75 12.65 -8.85 2.90
CA GLN A 75 11.64 -7.78 2.78
C GLN A 75 11.30 -7.14 4.12
N ASN A 76 11.61 -7.76 5.27
CA ASN A 76 11.23 -7.35 6.61
C ASN A 76 9.72 -7.02 6.74
N LYS A 77 9.23 -6.05 5.96
CA LYS A 77 7.83 -5.62 5.90
C LYS A 77 7.36 -5.57 4.46
N LEU A 78 6.30 -6.29 4.15
CA LEU A 78 5.65 -6.25 2.85
C LEU A 78 4.43 -5.33 2.95
N TYR A 79 4.54 -4.12 2.44
CA TYR A 79 3.40 -3.21 2.30
C TYR A 79 2.52 -3.67 1.14
N THR A 80 1.27 -3.96 1.43
CA THR A 80 0.38 -4.65 0.50
C THR A 80 -0.79 -3.80 0.04
N THR A 81 -1.23 -2.85 0.87
CA THR A 81 -2.45 -2.08 0.63
C THR A 81 -2.26 -0.65 1.12
N GLU A 82 -2.84 0.29 0.38
CA GLU A 82 -2.96 1.69 0.78
C GLU A 82 -4.41 2.13 0.67
N CYS A 83 -4.88 2.88 1.66
CA CYS A 83 -6.20 3.49 1.68
C CYS A 83 -6.09 4.93 2.15
N LYS A 84 -6.74 5.85 1.43
CA LYS A 84 -6.88 7.24 1.83
C LYS A 84 -8.29 7.46 2.38
N VAL A 85 -8.36 7.95 3.60
CA VAL A 85 -9.63 8.26 4.28
C VAL A 85 -9.76 9.76 4.37
N HIS A 86 -10.76 10.31 3.69
CA HIS A 86 -11.16 11.71 3.83
C HIS A 86 -12.23 11.81 4.89
N LYS A 87 -12.04 12.68 5.88
CA LYS A 87 -12.97 12.92 6.97
C LYS A 87 -13.13 14.41 7.25
N VAL A 88 -14.35 14.85 7.46
CA VAL A 88 -14.62 16.20 7.94
C VAL A 88 -15.02 16.12 9.41
N VAL A 89 -14.23 16.75 10.27
CA VAL A 89 -14.52 16.86 11.70
C VAL A 89 -15.41 18.07 11.90
N LEU A 90 -16.62 17.86 12.39
CA LEU A 90 -17.57 18.90 12.74
C LEU A 90 -17.53 19.12 14.25
N PHE A 91 -17.28 20.35 14.68
CA PHE A 91 -17.27 20.70 16.08
C PHE A 91 -18.13 21.92 16.34
N SER A 92 -18.84 21.91 17.45
CA SER A 92 -19.65 23.03 17.92
C SER A 92 -19.31 23.30 19.38
N ASP A 93 -18.87 24.54 19.65
CA ASP A 93 -18.59 25.02 20.99
C ASP A 93 -19.69 26.00 21.41
N ASN A 94 -20.59 25.52 22.25
CA ASN A 94 -21.59 26.30 22.93
C ASN A 94 -21.13 26.63 24.35
N GLY A 95 -19.84 26.86 24.55
CA GLY A 95 -19.16 26.96 25.83
C GLY A 95 -19.99 27.58 26.97
N LYS A 96 -19.74 27.09 28.17
CA LYS A 96 -20.40 27.58 29.37
C LYS A 96 -19.49 28.58 30.14
N ILE A 97 -20.06 29.63 30.68
CA ILE A 97 -19.39 30.58 31.57
C ILE A 97 -19.89 30.27 32.98
N GLY A 98 -18.96 29.95 33.84
CA GLY A 98 -19.26 29.77 35.25
C GLY A 98 -18.52 28.59 35.81
N GLY A 99 -18.09 28.72 37.04
CA GLY A 99 -17.57 27.57 37.79
C GLY A 99 -18.72 26.65 38.21
N ARG A 100 -18.41 25.73 39.08
CA ARG A 100 -19.27 24.62 39.56
C ARG A 100 -20.68 25.01 40.03
N LEU A 101 -20.98 26.31 40.20
CA LEU A 101 -22.24 26.84 40.76
C LEU A 101 -23.15 27.59 39.77
N LEU A 102 -22.65 28.02 38.61
CA LEU A 102 -23.42 28.79 37.63
C LEU A 102 -23.14 28.26 36.24
N ASP A 103 -24.09 27.50 35.71
CA ASP A 103 -24.05 26.89 34.40
C ASP A 103 -24.70 27.83 33.37
N ILE A 104 -24.05 28.95 33.05
CA ILE A 104 -24.55 29.96 32.10
C ILE A 104 -23.92 29.71 30.73
N ASP A 105 -24.74 29.57 29.71
CA ASP A 105 -24.27 29.43 28.31
C ASP A 105 -23.55 30.73 27.89
N LYS A 106 -22.35 30.58 27.28
CA LYS A 106 -21.66 31.72 26.66
C LYS A 106 -22.53 32.30 25.54
N PRO A 107 -22.68 33.63 25.47
CA PRO A 107 -23.43 34.22 24.37
C PRO A 107 -22.76 33.93 23.04
N GLY A 108 -23.53 33.42 22.08
CA GLY A 108 -23.09 33.11 20.75
C GLY A 108 -22.48 31.72 20.60
N TYR A 109 -22.37 31.29 19.35
CA TYR A 109 -21.88 29.98 18.95
C TYR A 109 -20.54 30.06 18.23
N ARG A 110 -19.73 29.01 18.31
CA ARG A 110 -18.59 28.74 17.45
C ARG A 110 -18.73 27.36 16.86
N LYS A 111 -18.71 27.29 15.54
CA LYS A 111 -18.74 26.01 14.81
C LYS A 111 -17.60 25.97 13.83
N VAL A 112 -17.00 24.81 13.66
CA VAL A 112 -15.97 24.60 12.66
C VAL A 112 -16.13 23.26 11.99
N ALA A 113 -15.82 23.22 10.69
CA ALA A 113 -15.68 22.01 9.90
C ALA A 113 -14.22 21.92 9.46
N VAL A 114 -13.52 20.86 9.90
CA VAL A 114 -12.10 20.65 9.62
C VAL A 114 -11.95 19.43 8.72
N PRO A 115 -11.56 19.63 7.44
CA PRO A 115 -11.23 18.51 6.56
C PRO A 115 -9.89 17.88 6.95
N LEU A 116 -9.87 16.55 6.94
CA LEU A 116 -8.73 15.74 7.33
C LEU A 116 -8.55 14.59 6.35
N ASP A 117 -7.36 14.44 5.78
CA ASP A 117 -6.96 13.32 4.93
C ASP A 117 -5.96 12.44 5.66
N VAL A 118 -6.30 11.16 5.82
CA VAL A 118 -5.45 10.18 6.49
C VAL A 118 -5.11 9.05 5.55
N THR A 119 -3.82 8.78 5.39
CA THR A 119 -3.33 7.64 4.60
C THR A 119 -3.00 6.48 5.51
N LEU A 120 -3.69 5.37 5.28
CA LEU A 120 -3.51 4.10 5.97
C LEU A 120 -2.78 3.12 5.05
N LYS A 121 -1.79 2.39 5.58
CA LYS A 121 -1.14 1.28 4.86
C LYS A 121 -1.22 0.00 5.66
N GLY A 122 -1.54 -1.09 4.95
CA GLY A 122 -1.47 -2.44 5.46
C GLY A 122 -0.14 -3.09 5.08
N TYR A 123 0.49 -3.81 6.01
CA TYR A 123 1.72 -4.55 5.77
C TYR A 123 1.75 -5.87 6.52
N VAL A 124 2.46 -6.84 5.98
CA VAL A 124 2.80 -8.10 6.65
C VAL A 124 4.23 -7.98 7.16
N ASP A 125 4.44 -8.31 8.45
CA ASP A 125 5.74 -8.27 9.10
C ASP A 125 6.40 -9.65 9.05
N PHE A 126 7.50 -9.76 8.34
CA PHE A 126 8.28 -10.98 8.20
C PHE A 126 9.42 -11.11 9.21
N SER A 127 9.55 -10.23 10.18
CA SER A 127 10.64 -10.27 11.17
C SER A 127 10.68 -11.57 11.98
N THR A 128 9.52 -12.19 12.18
CA THR A 128 9.36 -13.47 12.89
C THR A 128 9.09 -14.64 11.97
N PHE A 129 9.24 -14.45 10.65
CA PHE A 129 9.00 -15.51 9.68
C PHE A 129 10.20 -16.45 9.61
N ASP A 130 9.97 -17.74 9.78
CA ASP A 130 11.00 -18.76 9.78
C ASP A 130 10.55 -20.05 9.06
N SER A 131 11.36 -21.09 9.13
CA SER A 131 11.07 -22.37 8.49
C SER A 131 9.83 -23.07 9.03
N THR A 132 9.41 -22.79 10.27
CA THR A 132 8.20 -23.39 10.87
C THR A 132 6.92 -22.86 10.20
N ASN A 133 7.01 -21.69 9.57
CA ASN A 133 5.92 -21.08 8.83
C ASN A 133 5.71 -21.67 7.43
N VAL A 134 6.64 -22.52 6.98
CA VAL A 134 6.60 -23.14 5.65
C VAL A 134 6.52 -24.65 5.81
N GLN A 135 5.39 -25.23 5.45
CA GLN A 135 5.19 -26.68 5.43
C GLN A 135 5.23 -27.15 3.99
N ARG A 136 6.06 -28.14 3.72
CA ARG A 136 6.21 -28.77 2.41
C ARG A 136 5.77 -30.23 2.51
N THR A 137 4.90 -30.62 1.59
CA THR A 137 4.59 -32.01 1.24
C THR A 137 5.13 -32.30 -0.16
N ASP A 138 5.10 -33.54 -0.61
CA ASP A 138 5.63 -33.95 -1.94
C ASP A 138 5.08 -33.13 -3.09
N SER A 139 3.82 -32.69 -3.02
CA SER A 139 3.15 -31.96 -4.08
C SER A 139 2.74 -30.53 -3.68
N MET A 140 2.64 -30.20 -2.40
CA MET A 140 2.07 -28.94 -1.94
C MET A 140 3.05 -28.14 -1.07
N ILE A 141 2.92 -26.81 -1.12
CA ILE A 141 3.57 -25.89 -0.20
C ILE A 141 2.53 -25.03 0.53
N ILE A 142 2.57 -25.05 1.85
CA ILE A 142 1.68 -24.28 2.71
C ILE A 142 2.51 -23.23 3.44
N ILE A 143 2.16 -21.96 3.26
CA ILE A 143 2.83 -20.84 3.92
C ILE A 143 1.85 -20.20 4.89
N THR A 144 2.23 -20.12 6.16
CA THR A 144 1.45 -19.47 7.21
C THR A 144 2.06 -18.12 7.54
N LEU A 145 1.39 -17.05 7.17
CA LEU A 145 1.81 -15.67 7.38
C LEU A 145 1.25 -15.11 8.68
N PRO A 146 1.95 -14.16 9.33
CA PRO A 146 1.36 -13.35 10.38
C PRO A 146 0.23 -12.48 9.81
N ASP A 147 -0.72 -12.10 10.65
CA ASP A 147 -1.79 -11.20 10.22
C ASP A 147 -1.25 -9.82 9.86
N PRO A 148 -1.79 -9.18 8.82
CA PRO A 148 -1.39 -7.84 8.44
C PRO A 148 -1.60 -6.83 9.56
N GLN A 149 -0.68 -5.90 9.67
CA GLN A 149 -0.76 -4.76 10.58
C GLN A 149 -1.12 -3.52 9.77
N ILE A 150 -1.79 -2.56 10.41
CA ILE A 150 -2.16 -1.28 9.81
C ILE A 150 -1.34 -0.16 10.45
N VAL A 151 -0.88 0.76 9.61
CA VAL A 151 -0.12 1.94 10.04
C VAL A 151 -0.70 3.19 9.37
N ILE A 152 -0.77 4.30 10.11
CA ILE A 152 -1.03 5.62 9.57
C ILE A 152 0.31 6.18 9.10
N THR A 153 0.43 6.44 7.80
CA THR A 153 1.68 6.95 7.19
C THR A 153 1.65 8.44 6.94
N ALA A 154 0.47 9.02 6.80
CA ALA A 154 0.29 10.46 6.65
C ALA A 154 -1.06 10.90 7.22
N SER A 155 -1.07 12.10 7.81
CA SER A 155 -2.28 12.80 8.24
C SER A 155 -2.13 14.25 7.82
N HIS A 156 -3.03 14.75 7.00
CA HIS A 156 -2.98 16.09 6.45
C HIS A 156 -4.25 16.84 6.79
N ILE A 157 -4.09 18.04 7.37
CA ILE A 157 -5.18 18.96 7.71
C ILE A 157 -5.24 20.04 6.63
N ASP A 158 -6.39 20.19 5.98
CA ASP A 158 -6.59 21.30 5.06
C ASP A 158 -7.12 22.54 5.81
N PHE A 159 -6.19 23.34 6.36
CA PHE A 159 -6.52 24.58 7.04
C PHE A 159 -7.23 25.60 6.14
N LYS A 160 -6.94 25.59 4.82
CA LYS A 160 -7.55 26.53 3.87
C LYS A 160 -9.00 26.17 3.57
N ALA A 161 -9.32 24.90 3.59
CA ALA A 161 -10.68 24.41 3.40
C ALA A 161 -11.48 24.35 4.71
N ALA A 162 -10.85 24.58 5.87
CA ALA A 162 -11.56 24.68 7.13
C ALA A 162 -12.58 25.83 7.11
N ARG A 163 -13.82 25.53 7.48
CA ARG A 163 -14.91 26.50 7.49
C ARG A 163 -15.32 26.78 8.91
N GLN A 164 -15.30 28.08 9.29
CA GLN A 164 -15.65 28.52 10.63
C GLN A 164 -16.89 29.40 10.57
N TYR A 165 -17.82 29.15 11.49
CA TYR A 165 -19.02 29.96 11.70
C TYR A 165 -19.04 30.43 13.14
N VAL A 166 -18.70 31.70 13.35
CA VAL A 166 -18.48 32.27 14.66
C VAL A 166 -19.35 33.50 14.83
N SER A 167 -20.07 33.59 15.95
CA SER A 167 -20.86 34.78 16.28
C SER A 167 -19.98 35.96 16.60
N THR A 168 -20.53 37.18 16.43
CA THR A 168 -19.82 38.47 16.60
C THR A 168 -19.11 38.64 17.96
N PHE A 169 -19.60 37.94 18.98
CA PHE A 169 -19.02 38.04 20.35
C PHE A 169 -18.00 36.97 20.68
N ARG A 170 -17.60 36.16 19.71
CA ARG A 170 -16.66 35.04 19.89
C ARG A 170 -15.48 35.16 18.91
N SER A 171 -14.29 34.72 19.36
CA SER A 171 -13.11 34.61 18.48
C SER A 171 -13.17 33.38 17.59
N ASN A 172 -12.52 33.45 16.44
CA ASN A 172 -12.30 32.31 15.58
C ASN A 172 -11.51 31.21 16.30
N PHE A 173 -11.60 29.98 15.79
CA PHE A 173 -10.70 28.90 16.21
C PHE A 173 -9.28 29.21 15.72
N ASN A 174 -8.31 29.05 16.59
CA ASN A 174 -6.91 29.14 16.21
C ASN A 174 -6.38 27.81 15.64
N ASP A 175 -5.15 27.81 15.13
CA ASP A 175 -4.56 26.63 14.48
C ASP A 175 -4.34 25.49 15.48
N GLU A 176 -4.05 25.77 16.75
CA GLU A 176 -3.91 24.76 17.80
C GLU A 176 -5.24 24.06 18.08
N GLU A 177 -6.33 24.80 18.17
CA GLU A 177 -7.68 24.25 18.37
C GLU A 177 -8.07 23.37 17.17
N ILE A 178 -7.81 23.82 15.94
CA ILE A 178 -8.07 23.06 14.71
C ILE A 178 -7.24 21.78 14.69
N THR A 179 -5.97 21.85 15.06
CA THR A 179 -5.07 20.69 15.13
C THR A 179 -5.55 19.67 16.15
N GLN A 180 -6.03 20.11 17.32
CA GLN A 180 -6.59 19.20 18.33
C GLN A 180 -7.86 18.51 17.84
N LEU A 181 -8.74 19.22 17.12
CA LEU A 181 -9.93 18.65 16.52
C LEU A 181 -9.59 17.63 15.43
N ALA A 182 -8.60 17.92 14.59
CA ALA A 182 -8.10 16.99 13.59
C ALA A 182 -7.54 15.72 14.22
N LYS A 183 -6.81 15.84 15.35
CA LYS A 183 -6.33 14.68 16.11
C LYS A 183 -7.49 13.80 16.62
N GLN A 184 -8.56 14.41 17.13
CA GLN A 184 -9.76 13.65 17.50
C GLN A 184 -10.38 12.93 16.28
N GLY A 185 -10.34 13.58 15.11
CA GLY A 185 -10.74 12.98 13.84
C GLY A 185 -9.90 11.75 13.47
N GLU A 186 -8.57 11.85 13.61
CA GLU A 186 -7.63 10.75 13.40
C GLU A 186 -7.90 9.60 14.38
N ASP A 187 -8.07 9.91 15.67
CA ASP A 187 -8.39 8.90 16.68
C ASP A 187 -9.72 8.20 16.40
N SER A 188 -10.70 8.93 15.89
CA SER A 188 -11.95 8.33 15.43
C SER A 188 -11.74 7.39 14.23
N ILE A 189 -10.85 7.72 13.28
CA ILE A 189 -10.47 6.81 12.18
C ILE A 189 -9.82 5.55 12.73
N LYS A 190 -8.91 5.67 13.69
CA LYS A 190 -8.28 4.51 14.37
C LYS A 190 -9.30 3.59 15.02
N GLN A 191 -10.28 4.16 15.73
CA GLN A 191 -11.32 3.37 16.40
C GLN A 191 -12.20 2.58 15.41
N HIS A 192 -12.36 3.07 14.19
CA HIS A 192 -13.19 2.46 13.16
C HIS A 192 -12.37 1.71 12.09
N ILE A 193 -11.09 1.48 12.35
CA ILE A 193 -10.15 0.94 11.34
C ILE A 193 -10.56 -0.43 10.79
N GLY A 194 -11.21 -1.26 11.60
CA GLY A 194 -11.73 -2.56 11.18
C GLY A 194 -12.82 -2.48 10.11
N GLN A 195 -13.54 -1.34 10.04
CA GLN A 195 -14.63 -1.14 9.08
C GLN A 195 -14.12 -0.84 7.66
N TYR A 196 -12.86 -0.43 7.51
CA TYR A 196 -12.26 -0.14 6.19
C TYR A 196 -11.84 -1.40 5.41
N GLY A 197 -11.97 -2.60 5.99
CA GLY A 197 -11.64 -3.85 5.33
C GLY A 197 -10.15 -4.01 4.96
N LEU A 198 -9.26 -3.18 5.53
CA LEU A 198 -7.84 -3.12 5.18
C LEU A 198 -7.09 -4.41 5.50
N VAL A 199 -7.45 -5.09 6.59
CA VAL A 199 -6.79 -6.36 6.97
C VAL A 199 -7.03 -7.41 5.91
N GLU A 200 -8.30 -7.57 5.48
CA GLU A 200 -8.66 -8.57 4.47
C GLU A 200 -8.08 -8.22 3.09
N ALA A 201 -8.15 -6.94 2.71
CA ALA A 201 -7.51 -6.46 1.50
C ALA A 201 -5.99 -6.71 1.52
N SER A 202 -5.34 -6.53 2.67
CA SER A 202 -3.91 -6.78 2.84
C SER A 202 -3.55 -8.26 2.78
N ARG A 203 -4.39 -9.16 3.32
CA ARG A 203 -4.22 -10.61 3.17
C ARG A 203 -4.26 -11.02 1.70
N ASN A 204 -5.29 -10.58 0.99
CA ASN A 204 -5.47 -10.89 -0.42
C ASN A 204 -4.33 -10.34 -1.28
N ALA A 205 -3.85 -9.14 -0.99
CA ALA A 205 -2.74 -8.54 -1.70
C ALA A 205 -1.40 -9.24 -1.40
N ALA A 206 -1.14 -9.65 -0.16
CA ALA A 206 0.05 -10.43 0.19
C ALA A 206 0.07 -11.79 -0.52
N ALA A 207 -1.06 -12.50 -0.57
CA ALA A 207 -1.16 -13.76 -1.30
C ALA A 207 -0.86 -13.57 -2.79
N ARG A 208 -1.38 -12.52 -3.42
CA ARG A 208 -1.11 -12.20 -4.83
C ARG A 208 0.35 -11.89 -5.13
N VAL A 209 1.10 -11.37 -4.16
CA VAL A 209 2.55 -11.14 -4.31
C VAL A 209 3.34 -12.43 -4.13
N LEU A 210 2.96 -13.27 -3.17
CA LEU A 210 3.71 -14.47 -2.83
C LEU A 210 3.49 -15.62 -3.82
N ILE A 211 2.28 -15.80 -4.35
CA ILE A 211 1.98 -16.90 -5.27
C ILE A 211 2.89 -16.90 -6.51
N PRO A 212 3.09 -15.79 -7.25
CA PRO A 212 4.02 -15.76 -8.38
C PRO A 212 5.47 -16.10 -8.00
N MET A 213 5.91 -15.66 -6.81
CA MET A 213 7.26 -15.97 -6.31
C MET A 213 7.44 -17.48 -6.09
N LEU A 214 6.42 -18.14 -5.54
CA LEU A 214 6.44 -19.59 -5.31
C LEU A 214 6.34 -20.38 -6.62
N LYS A 215 5.61 -19.86 -7.61
CA LYS A 215 5.57 -20.44 -8.97
C LYS A 215 6.97 -20.45 -9.61
N GLN A 216 7.77 -19.39 -9.42
CA GLN A 216 9.14 -19.35 -9.89
C GLN A 216 10.05 -20.38 -9.21
N LEU A 217 9.69 -20.87 -8.02
CA LEU A 217 10.38 -21.94 -7.32
C LEU A 217 9.93 -23.34 -7.76
N GLY A 218 9.05 -23.45 -8.77
CA GLY A 218 8.62 -24.70 -9.37
C GLY A 218 7.30 -25.27 -8.83
N TYR A 219 6.58 -24.54 -7.98
CA TYR A 219 5.26 -24.99 -7.51
C TYR A 219 4.15 -24.53 -8.44
N PRO A 220 3.29 -25.42 -8.96
CA PRO A 220 2.09 -25.01 -9.68
C PRO A 220 1.13 -24.30 -8.71
N GLU A 221 0.37 -23.34 -9.24
CA GLU A 221 -0.52 -22.49 -8.42
C GLU A 221 -1.54 -23.29 -7.61
N SER A 222 -2.05 -24.39 -8.18
CA SER A 222 -2.98 -25.32 -7.49
C SER A 222 -2.41 -25.93 -6.22
N ASN A 223 -1.09 -25.99 -6.10
CA ASN A 223 -0.37 -26.64 -5.01
C ASN A 223 0.21 -25.64 -4.00
N ILE A 224 -0.12 -24.35 -4.14
CA ILE A 224 0.31 -23.28 -3.25
C ILE A 224 -0.85 -22.90 -2.34
N VAL A 225 -0.66 -23.00 -1.03
CA VAL A 225 -1.64 -22.57 -0.04
C VAL A 225 -1.03 -21.49 0.84
N VAL A 226 -1.62 -20.29 0.82
CA VAL A 226 -1.24 -19.18 1.72
C VAL A 226 -2.31 -19.05 2.79
N ARG A 227 -1.91 -19.17 4.04
CA ARG A 227 -2.76 -19.02 5.24
C ARG A 227 -2.28 -17.84 6.06
N PHE A 228 -3.18 -17.25 6.86
CA PHE A 228 -2.85 -16.22 7.80
C PHE A 228 -3.19 -16.69 9.21
N ARG A 229 -2.33 -16.34 10.18
CA ARG A 229 -2.66 -16.48 11.58
C ARG A 229 -3.71 -15.44 11.91
N LYS A 230 -4.80 -15.82 12.53
CA LYS A 230 -5.75 -14.86 13.10
C LYS A 230 -5.30 -14.53 14.52
N ASP A 231 -4.26 -13.71 14.61
CA ASP A 231 -3.59 -13.42 15.88
C ASP A 231 -4.32 -12.39 16.73
N TYR A 232 -5.27 -11.63 16.16
CA TYR A 232 -5.97 -10.58 16.87
C TYR A 232 -7.35 -10.25 16.29
N ASP A 233 -8.23 -9.77 17.15
CA ASP A 233 -9.54 -9.24 16.80
C ASP A 233 -9.48 -7.72 16.46
N ASN A 234 -10.64 -7.10 16.20
CA ASN A 234 -10.71 -5.65 15.91
C ASN A 234 -10.21 -4.78 17.07
N LYS A 235 -10.37 -5.20 18.32
CA LYS A 235 -9.90 -4.42 19.48
C LYS A 235 -8.39 -4.43 19.57
N ASP A 236 -7.78 -5.59 19.32
CA ASP A 236 -6.33 -5.71 19.25
C ASP A 236 -5.75 -4.97 18.06
N LEU A 237 -6.46 -4.96 16.92
CA LEU A 237 -6.06 -4.16 15.75
C LEU A 237 -5.98 -2.68 16.10
N ILE A 238 -6.99 -2.12 16.76
CA ILE A 238 -7.01 -0.70 17.19
C ILE A 238 -5.80 -0.37 18.07
N ARG A 239 -5.45 -1.25 19.01
CA ARG A 239 -4.29 -1.05 19.92
C ARG A 239 -2.95 -1.09 19.18
N ARG A 240 -2.85 -1.86 18.09
CA ARG A 240 -1.60 -2.06 17.34
C ARG A 240 -1.39 -1.04 16.23
N VAL A 241 -2.40 -0.24 15.88
CA VAL A 241 -2.25 0.83 14.89
C VAL A 241 -1.22 1.84 15.37
N ARG A 242 -0.15 1.98 14.60
CA ARG A 242 0.91 2.97 14.84
C ARG A 242 0.73 4.15 13.88
N THR A 243 1.03 5.35 14.36
CA THR A 243 1.21 6.52 13.50
C THR A 243 2.72 6.68 13.29
N LEU A 244 3.15 6.67 12.04
CA LEU A 244 4.52 7.05 11.71
C LEU A 244 4.51 8.57 11.66
N ASN A 245 5.11 9.21 12.68
CA ASN A 245 5.32 10.65 12.65
C ASN A 245 6.27 10.97 11.49
N THR A 246 5.72 11.36 10.36
CA THR A 246 6.49 12.04 9.33
C THR A 246 6.49 13.50 9.73
N PRO A 247 7.65 14.15 9.99
CA PRO A 247 7.67 15.59 10.23
C PRO A 247 7.02 16.25 9.00
N ALA A 248 6.04 17.12 9.27
CA ALA A 248 5.42 17.94 8.25
C ALA A 248 6.53 18.81 7.61
N SER A 249 6.78 18.59 6.34
CA SER A 249 7.63 19.45 5.48
C SER A 249 6.82 20.61 4.93
#